data_5956f4dcf2b1c57453ca83dbd5d7bc00
#
_entry.id   5956f4dcf2b1c57453ca83dbd5d7bc00
#
_cell.length_a   1.000
_cell.length_b   1.000
_cell.length_c   1.000
_cell.angle_alpha   90.00
_cell.angle_beta   90.00
_cell.angle_gamma   90.00
#
_symmetry.space_group_name_H-M   'P 1'
#
loop_
_entity.id
_entity.type
_entity.pdbx_description
1 polymer ?
#
loop_
_entity_poly.entity_id
_entity_poly.type
_entity_poly.pdbx_seq_one_letter_code
_entity_poly.pdbx_strand_id
1 'polypeptide(L)'
;MSVSTVAPVDVQPLVTLERWRVRETSSGQRHFVGYCVENLENRVSSAIQSFDSDTRIGLTSSGRRYLLSGSPCFDGEARRIWEELAEVYGIGQTKDVSMEFVMQRVP
;
A
#
# COMPACT_ATOMS: atom_id res chain seq x y z
N MET A 1 15.89 2.19 18.59
CA MET A 1 15.44 2.41 17.25
C MET A 1 14.47 1.32 16.81
N SER A 2 13.57 1.73 16.06
CA SER A 2 12.60 0.80 15.54
C SER A 2 13.16 0.05 14.38
N VAL A 3 12.83 -1.20 14.29
CA VAL A 3 13.19 -1.98 13.13
C VAL A 3 11.97 -2.57 12.54
N SER A 4 11.96 -2.62 11.26
CA SER A 4 10.91 -3.29 10.55
C SER A 4 11.02 -4.78 10.78
N THR A 5 9.88 -5.42 10.99
CA THR A 5 9.83 -6.86 11.07
C THR A 5 9.78 -7.51 9.70
N VAL A 6 9.77 -6.68 8.64
CA VAL A 6 9.63 -7.17 7.29
C VAL A 6 10.97 -7.69 6.81
N ALA A 7 10.98 -8.92 6.34
CA ALA A 7 12.18 -9.53 5.79
C ALA A 7 12.56 -8.85 4.46
N PRO A 8 13.81 -9.00 4.03
CA PRO A 8 14.21 -8.49 2.72
C PRO A 8 13.36 -9.05 1.59
N VAL A 9 13.35 -8.34 0.47
CA VAL A 9 12.47 -8.69 -0.66
C VAL A 9 12.78 -10.09 -1.20
N ASP A 10 14.03 -10.48 -1.21
CA ASP A 10 14.39 -11.81 -1.70
C ASP A 10 13.92 -12.93 -0.77
N VAL A 11 13.63 -12.61 0.49
CA VAL A 11 13.08 -13.58 1.45
C VAL A 11 11.57 -13.48 1.52
N GLN A 12 11.04 -12.28 1.40
CA GLN A 12 9.60 -12.03 1.49
C GLN A 12 9.15 -11.19 0.31
N PRO A 13 9.10 -11.79 -0.89
CA PRO A 13 8.78 -11.00 -2.10
C PRO A 13 7.33 -10.61 -2.25
N LEU A 14 6.43 -11.25 -1.50
CA LEU A 14 5.00 -10.98 -1.59
C LEU A 14 4.43 -10.83 -0.19
N VAL A 15 3.64 -9.78 0.01
CA VAL A 15 2.89 -9.60 1.25
C VAL A 15 1.44 -9.31 0.90
N THR A 16 0.55 -9.52 1.88
CA THR A 16 -0.88 -9.31 1.71
C THR A 16 -1.31 -8.11 2.55
N LEU A 17 -2.06 -7.20 1.96
CA LEU A 17 -2.60 -6.06 2.68
C LEU A 17 -4.11 -6.19 2.80
N GLU A 18 -4.61 -6.01 4.02
CA GLU A 18 -6.03 -5.86 4.33
C GLU A 18 -6.29 -4.42 4.73
N ARG A 19 -7.55 -3.99 4.62
CA ARG A 19 -7.95 -2.63 4.96
C ARG A 19 -7.02 -1.63 4.31
N TRP A 20 -6.80 -1.82 3.02
CA TRP A 20 -5.81 -1.08 2.26
C TRP A 20 -6.39 0.19 1.66
N ARG A 21 -5.47 1.09 1.31
CA ARG A 21 -5.79 2.28 0.51
C ARG A 21 -4.60 2.53 -0.40
N VAL A 22 -4.84 3.37 -1.42
CA VAL A 22 -3.77 3.80 -2.31
C VAL A 22 -3.72 5.31 -2.26
N ARG A 23 -2.55 5.85 -1.99
CA ARG A 23 -2.35 7.30 -1.90
C ARG A 23 -1.43 7.76 -3.02
N GLU A 24 -1.75 8.89 -3.61
CA GLU A 24 -0.92 9.47 -4.67
C GLU A 24 -0.31 10.76 -4.18
N THR A 25 1.01 10.89 -4.33
CA THR A 25 1.73 12.09 -3.92
C THR A 25 1.58 13.18 -4.95
N SER A 26 2.02 14.40 -4.60
CA SER A 26 1.95 15.52 -5.53
C SER A 26 2.81 15.31 -6.77
N SER A 27 3.81 14.43 -6.68
CA SER A 27 4.64 14.11 -7.84
C SER A 27 4.05 12.99 -8.71
N GLY A 28 2.90 12.45 -8.33
CA GLY A 28 2.25 11.41 -9.11
C GLY A 28 2.63 10.00 -8.71
N GLN A 29 3.48 9.83 -7.71
CA GLN A 29 3.81 8.49 -7.22
C GLN A 29 2.69 7.95 -6.36
N ARG A 30 2.44 6.65 -6.47
CA ARG A 30 1.37 5.99 -5.72
C ARG A 30 1.97 4.95 -4.79
N HIS A 31 1.36 4.82 -3.62
CA HIS A 31 1.82 3.92 -2.58
C HIS A 31 0.64 3.16 -2.00
N PHE A 32 0.85 1.86 -1.76
CA PHE A 32 -0.13 1.08 -1.00
C PHE A 32 0.04 1.37 0.48
N VAL A 33 -1.08 1.43 1.19
CA VAL A 33 -1.13 1.54 2.64
C VAL A 33 -2.12 0.51 3.14
N GLY A 34 -1.78 -0.20 4.19
CA GLY A 34 -2.73 -1.15 4.76
C GLY A 34 -2.11 -1.99 5.85
N TYR A 35 -2.88 -2.95 6.30
CA TYR A 35 -2.43 -3.88 7.32
C TYR A 35 -1.77 -5.08 6.66
N CYS A 36 -0.50 -5.29 6.98
CA CYS A 36 0.27 -6.40 6.42
C CYS A 36 0.00 -7.64 7.25
N VAL A 37 -0.67 -8.61 6.66
CA VAL A 37 -1.13 -9.80 7.37
C VAL A 37 0.04 -10.64 7.84
N GLU A 38 1.06 -10.79 6.99
CA GLU A 38 2.21 -11.63 7.29
C GLU A 38 3.02 -11.12 8.46
N ASN A 39 3.10 -9.81 8.61
CA ASN A 39 3.94 -9.19 9.63
C ASN A 39 3.14 -8.59 10.77
N LEU A 40 1.82 -8.64 10.70
CA LEU A 40 0.92 -8.15 11.77
C LEU A 40 1.19 -6.69 12.10
N GLU A 41 1.37 -5.87 11.06
CA GLU A 41 1.65 -4.45 11.27
C GLU A 41 1.15 -3.64 10.09
N ASN A 42 0.90 -2.36 10.32
CA ASN A 42 0.53 -1.43 9.26
C ASN A 42 1.78 -1.11 8.43
N ARG A 43 1.56 -0.89 7.14
CA ARG A 43 2.68 -0.75 6.24
C ARG A 43 2.37 0.22 5.11
N VAL A 44 3.39 0.96 4.68
CA VAL A 44 3.36 1.79 3.49
C VAL A 44 4.36 1.21 2.50
N SER A 45 3.96 1.02 1.27
CA SER A 45 4.83 0.44 0.25
C SER A 45 5.75 1.51 -0.36
N SER A 46 6.79 1.05 -1.04
CA SER A 46 7.50 1.91 -1.98
C SER A 46 6.57 2.22 -3.17
N ALA A 47 7.04 3.05 -4.10
CA ALA A 47 6.19 3.52 -5.19
C ALA A 47 5.70 2.36 -6.05
N ILE A 48 4.41 2.41 -6.40
CA ILE A 48 3.80 1.39 -7.24
C ILE A 48 4.28 1.57 -8.67
N GLN A 49 4.75 0.49 -9.29
CA GLN A 49 5.18 0.49 -10.67
C GLN A 49 4.12 -0.09 -11.60
N SER A 50 3.39 -1.11 -11.14
CA SER A 50 2.35 -1.72 -11.95
C SER A 50 1.36 -2.42 -11.04
N PHE A 51 0.17 -2.67 -11.56
CA PHE A 51 -0.87 -3.35 -10.81
C PHE A 51 -1.68 -4.22 -11.76
N ASP A 52 -1.81 -5.50 -11.41
CA ASP A 52 -2.60 -6.45 -12.18
C ASP A 52 -3.96 -6.57 -11.51
N SER A 53 -5.01 -6.07 -12.19
CA SER A 53 -6.35 -6.08 -11.62
C SER A 53 -6.95 -7.47 -11.53
N ASP A 54 -6.46 -8.43 -12.32
CA ASP A 54 -6.97 -9.79 -12.26
C ASP A 54 -6.47 -10.53 -11.04
N THR A 55 -5.18 -10.43 -10.75
CA THR A 55 -4.60 -11.07 -9.58
C THR A 55 -4.66 -10.17 -8.35
N ARG A 56 -4.86 -8.87 -8.55
CA ARG A 56 -4.87 -7.85 -7.50
C ARG A 56 -3.52 -7.72 -6.83
N ILE A 57 -2.46 -7.93 -7.59
CA ILE A 57 -1.10 -7.83 -7.10
C ILE A 57 -0.41 -6.64 -7.74
N GLY A 58 0.16 -5.80 -6.91
CA GLY A 58 0.93 -4.63 -7.35
C GLY A 58 2.42 -4.84 -7.14
N LEU A 59 3.21 -4.42 -8.12
CA LEU A 59 4.67 -4.44 -8.03
C LEU A 59 5.15 -3.04 -7.66
N THR A 60 6.02 -2.96 -6.68
CA THR A 60 6.55 -1.67 -6.24
C THR A 60 8.02 -1.55 -6.56
N SER A 61 8.55 -0.34 -6.40
CA SER A 61 9.92 -0.02 -6.83
C SER A 61 11.00 -0.82 -6.09
N SER A 62 10.68 -1.32 -4.89
CA SER A 62 11.62 -2.17 -4.16
C SER A 62 11.66 -3.59 -4.68
N GLY A 63 10.77 -3.94 -5.60
CA GLY A 63 10.65 -5.31 -6.11
C GLY A 63 9.65 -6.15 -5.35
N ARG A 64 9.11 -5.64 -4.25
CA ARG A 64 8.13 -6.39 -3.47
C ARG A 64 6.76 -6.27 -4.10
N ARG A 65 6.00 -7.36 -4.04
CA ARG A 65 4.64 -7.41 -4.53
C ARG A 65 3.67 -7.35 -3.38
N TYR A 66 2.53 -6.70 -3.63
CA TYR A 66 1.48 -6.50 -2.64
C TYR A 66 0.17 -7.04 -3.17
N LEU A 67 -0.38 -8.04 -2.48
CA LEU A 67 -1.70 -8.58 -2.81
C LEU A 67 -2.74 -7.81 -2.00
N LEU A 68 -3.71 -7.21 -2.69
CA LEU A 68 -4.76 -6.46 -2.03
C LEU A 68 -5.92 -7.39 -1.72
N SER A 69 -6.18 -7.60 -0.44
CA SER A 69 -7.23 -8.50 0.02
C SER A 69 -8.47 -7.69 0.37
N GLY A 70 -9.59 -8.04 -0.22
CA GLY A 70 -10.85 -7.38 0.08
C GLY A 70 -10.95 -5.99 -0.53
N SER A 71 -11.87 -5.21 0.01
CA SER A 71 -12.14 -3.85 -0.48
C SER A 71 -11.28 -2.84 0.26
N PRO A 72 -11.08 -1.66 -0.32
CA PRO A 72 -10.38 -0.59 0.42
C PRO A 72 -11.18 -0.17 1.63
N CYS A 73 -10.48 0.26 2.65
CA CYS A 73 -11.08 0.67 3.91
C CYS A 73 -11.01 2.19 4.02
N PHE A 74 -12.17 2.81 4.18
CA PHE A 74 -12.25 4.27 4.22
C PHE A 74 -12.62 4.79 5.61
N ASP A 75 -12.41 4.01 6.66
CA ASP A 75 -12.72 4.48 8.01
C ASP A 75 -11.64 5.48 8.47
N GLY A 76 -11.95 6.17 9.57
CA GLY A 76 -11.06 7.20 10.08
C GLY A 76 -9.75 6.66 10.60
N GLU A 77 -9.72 5.42 11.04
CA GLU A 77 -8.51 4.84 11.56
C GLU A 77 -7.48 4.62 10.47
N ALA A 78 -7.91 4.13 9.31
CA ALA A 78 -7.00 3.93 8.19
C ALA A 78 -6.38 5.25 7.76
N ARG A 79 -7.18 6.31 7.75
CA ARG A 79 -6.67 7.63 7.40
C ARG A 79 -5.64 8.12 8.41
N ARG A 80 -5.91 7.93 9.70
CA ARG A 80 -5.00 8.36 10.74
C ARG A 80 -3.66 7.62 10.64
N ILE A 81 -3.73 6.33 10.39
CA ILE A 81 -2.51 5.53 10.23
C ILE A 81 -1.69 6.02 9.06
N TRP A 82 -2.35 6.31 7.95
CA TRP A 82 -1.64 6.84 6.80
C TRP A 82 -0.94 8.15 7.13
N GLU A 83 -1.64 9.06 7.81
CA GLU A 83 -1.08 10.36 8.11
C GLU A 83 0.15 10.24 8.99
N GLU A 84 0.12 9.34 9.98
CA GLU A 84 1.28 9.13 10.83
C GLU A 84 2.46 8.56 10.05
N LEU A 85 2.21 7.57 9.20
CA LEU A 85 3.28 6.95 8.44
C LEU A 85 3.82 7.88 7.38
N ALA A 86 2.98 8.69 6.78
CA ALA A 86 3.42 9.65 5.78
C ALA A 86 4.39 10.66 6.40
N GLU A 87 4.13 11.08 7.61
CA GLU A 87 5.02 12.00 8.30
C GLU A 87 6.36 11.35 8.56
N VAL A 88 6.35 10.11 9.03
CA VAL A 88 7.59 9.37 9.29
C VAL A 88 8.42 9.23 8.01
N TYR A 89 7.77 8.98 6.90
CA TYR A 89 8.48 8.78 5.63
C TYR A 89 8.74 10.09 4.87
N GLY A 90 8.34 11.23 5.44
CA GLY A 90 8.58 12.50 4.78
C GLY A 90 7.73 12.73 3.55
N ILE A 91 6.58 12.09 3.46
CA ILE A 91 5.67 12.26 2.34
C ILE A 91 4.75 13.43 2.65
N GLY A 92 4.66 14.38 1.71
CA GLY A 92 3.80 15.54 1.89
C GLY A 92 2.34 15.24 1.63
N GLN A 93 1.64 16.23 1.08
CA GLN A 93 0.22 16.07 0.81
C GLN A 93 -0.02 15.00 -0.23
N THR A 94 -1.07 14.21 -0.03
CA THR A 94 -1.45 13.14 -0.94
C THR A 94 -2.95 13.15 -1.13
N LYS A 95 -3.40 12.44 -2.16
CA LYS A 95 -4.83 12.21 -2.36
C LYS A 95 -5.09 10.72 -2.45
N ASP A 96 -6.30 10.32 -2.12
CA ASP A 96 -6.71 8.93 -2.15
C ASP A 96 -7.13 8.56 -3.56
N VAL A 97 -6.52 7.54 -4.11
CA VAL A 97 -6.87 7.02 -5.44
C VAL A 97 -7.28 5.55 -5.37
N SER A 98 -7.67 5.09 -4.19
CA SER A 98 -7.99 3.67 -3.97
C SER A 98 -9.04 3.15 -4.92
N MET A 99 -10.03 3.99 -5.26
CA MET A 99 -11.12 3.54 -6.12
C MET A 99 -10.65 3.22 -7.53
N GLU A 100 -9.56 3.80 -7.98
CA GLU A 100 -9.03 3.46 -9.30
C GLU A 100 -8.57 2.02 -9.34
N PHE A 101 -8.18 1.47 -8.20
CA PHE A 101 -7.70 0.09 -8.12
C PHE A 101 -8.85 -0.91 -7.97
N VAL A 102 -10.02 -0.43 -7.60
CA VAL A 102 -11.23 -1.26 -7.54
C VAL A 102 -11.96 -1.26 -8.86
N MET A 103 -12.01 -0.12 -9.53
CA MET A 103 -12.88 0.10 -10.68
C MET A 103 -12.18 -0.10 -12.02
N GLN A 104 -11.03 -0.71 -12.03
CA GLN A 104 -10.33 -0.97 -13.29
C GLN A 104 -11.01 -2.03 -14.13
N ARG A 105 -11.83 -2.86 -13.53
CA ARG A 105 -12.57 -3.88 -14.26
C ARG A 105 -13.81 -3.24 -14.83
N VAL A 106 -13.84 -3.12 -16.12
CA VAL A 106 -14.99 -2.55 -16.82
C VAL A 106 -15.73 -3.68 -17.50
N PRO A 107 -17.02 -3.76 -17.29
CA PRO A 107 -17.83 -4.80 -17.94
C PRO A 107 -17.72 -4.74 -19.45
#